data_f46e4f97f9cc5a621647beb8de41a095
#
_entry.id   f46e4f97f9cc5a621647beb8de41a095
#
_cell.length_a   1.000
_cell.length_b   1.000
_cell.length_c   1.000
_cell.angle_alpha   90.00
_cell.angle_beta   90.00
_cell.angle_gamma   90.00
#
_symmetry.space_group_name_H-M   'P 1'
#
loop_
_entity.id
_entity.type
_entity.pdbx_description
1 polymer ?
#
loop_
_entity_poly.entity_id
_entity_poly.type
_entity_poly.pdbx_seq_one_letter_code
_entity_poly.pdbx_strand_id
1 'polypeptide(L)'
;MKFLFGGSRLSGCRSGLFETARNDRDKGNHLFVTVYLINFMKSRIFILSAMMLVGISTAVSADVRPAPIFGDAMVLQRDAVVKVWGTADRNEPVTLSFNGQTVRTRAGKDGKWCVKLEPMQAGGPYAMTIAGRKSRVNINDVLVGEVWLCSGQSNMEFRVREANNAAGEIAAADYPMIRCFTVQKSMSPVPLDDCFGSWEVCSSATVGDFTAVGYFFARELWNELKVPIGIIHSSWGGTDIETWTSADSYDALPENVRRDYGNAAVELELMTSPERVAMKKKYDADFASDPALAERWYENPGDPSTWQMMSLP
;
A
#
# COMPACT_ATOMS: atom_id res chain seq x y z
N MET A 1 16.52 15.89 10.56
CA MET A 1 15.83 17.14 10.29
C MET A 1 14.63 17.22 11.22
N LYS A 2 14.68 18.13 12.18
CA LYS A 2 13.66 18.28 13.23
C LYS A 2 12.63 19.29 12.74
N PHE A 3 11.35 18.93 12.77
CA PHE A 3 10.27 19.91 12.65
C PHE A 3 9.63 20.14 14.02
N LEU A 4 9.63 21.40 14.41
CA LEU A 4 8.98 21.94 15.60
C LEU A 4 7.51 22.20 15.28
N PHE A 5 6.60 21.69 16.11
CA PHE A 5 5.22 22.15 16.14
C PHE A 5 5.07 23.22 17.23
N GLY A 6 4.66 24.40 16.79
CA GLY A 6 4.28 25.50 17.66
C GLY A 6 2.87 25.30 18.21
N GLY A 7 2.75 25.36 19.52
CA GLY A 7 1.49 25.37 20.21
C GLY A 7 0.81 26.73 20.16
N SER A 8 -0.47 26.76 19.92
CA SER A 8 -1.32 27.92 20.22
C SER A 8 -2.31 27.57 21.31
N ARG A 9 -2.14 28.28 22.44
CA ARG A 9 -3.11 28.37 23.54
C ARG A 9 -4.28 29.24 23.06
N LEU A 10 -5.48 28.85 23.39
CA LEU A 10 -6.60 29.78 23.51
C LEU A 10 -7.14 29.73 24.93
N SER A 11 -7.06 30.87 25.56
CA SER A 11 -7.60 31.24 26.85
C SER A 11 -9.01 31.78 26.71
N GLY A 12 -9.84 31.46 27.69
CA GLY A 12 -10.78 32.43 28.25
C GLY A 12 -12.22 32.35 27.80
N CYS A 13 -13.12 32.03 28.68
CA CYS A 13 -14.16 32.97 29.07
C CYS A 13 -14.87 32.57 30.38
N ARG A 14 -14.99 33.57 31.23
CA ARG A 14 -15.68 33.58 32.52
C ARG A 14 -17.17 33.91 32.34
N SER A 15 -17.87 33.67 33.40
CA SER A 15 -19.03 34.34 34.02
C SER A 15 -20.20 33.40 34.12
N GLY A 16 -20.75 33.07 35.25
CA GLY A 16 -21.15 33.91 36.39
C GLY A 16 -22.67 34.03 36.40
N LEU A 17 -23.31 33.41 37.37
CA LEU A 17 -24.49 33.98 37.97
C LEU A 17 -24.90 33.16 39.18
N PHE A 18 -24.82 33.82 40.33
CA PHE A 18 -25.47 33.42 41.60
C PHE A 18 -26.96 33.76 41.51
N GLU A 19 -27.80 32.89 41.98
CA GLU A 19 -29.08 33.31 42.57
C GLU A 19 -29.54 32.35 43.65
N THR A 20 -29.89 32.97 44.75
CA THR A 20 -30.30 32.43 46.05
C THR A 20 -31.78 31.99 46.04
N ALA A 21 -32.05 30.89 46.67
CA ALA A 21 -33.38 30.67 47.25
C ALA A 21 -33.29 29.94 48.58
N ARG A 22 -34.03 30.52 49.54
CA ARG A 22 -34.09 30.21 50.96
C ARG A 22 -35.07 29.07 51.26
N ASN A 23 -34.70 28.30 52.26
CA ASN A 23 -35.52 27.71 53.33
C ASN A 23 -36.73 26.85 52.97
N ASP A 24 -36.60 25.55 53.20
CA ASP A 24 -37.59 24.80 53.96
C ASP A 24 -36.88 23.66 54.73
N ARG A 25 -36.83 23.79 56.02
CA ARG A 25 -36.38 22.78 56.96
C ARG A 25 -37.61 21.95 57.41
N ASP A 26 -37.39 20.67 57.52
CA ASP A 26 -38.24 19.68 58.15
C ASP A 26 -39.16 18.84 57.24
N LYS A 27 -38.55 17.98 56.41
CA LYS A 27 -39.12 16.65 56.10
C LYS A 27 -38.09 15.79 55.25
N GLY A 28 -36.81 15.82 55.63
CA GLY A 28 -35.81 15.23 54.73
C GLY A 28 -34.87 14.17 55.29
N ASN A 29 -34.93 13.79 56.53
CA ASN A 29 -33.86 12.94 57.09
C ASN A 29 -33.90 11.46 56.67
N HIS A 30 -35.06 10.92 56.27
CA HIS A 30 -35.11 9.54 55.76
C HIS A 30 -34.86 9.41 54.26
N LEU A 31 -35.16 10.45 53.50
CA LEU A 31 -34.93 10.44 52.06
C LEU A 31 -33.47 10.69 51.70
N PHE A 32 -32.77 11.51 52.49
CA PHE A 32 -31.34 11.82 52.27
C PHE A 32 -30.40 10.62 52.47
N VAL A 33 -30.69 9.79 53.50
CA VAL A 33 -29.87 8.59 53.77
C VAL A 33 -30.04 7.56 52.65
N THR A 34 -31.24 7.37 52.13
CA THR A 34 -31.52 6.41 51.04
C THR A 34 -30.93 6.88 49.71
N VAL A 35 -31.01 8.18 49.38
CA VAL A 35 -30.42 8.75 48.18
C VAL A 35 -28.89 8.73 48.24
N TYR A 36 -28.30 8.96 49.43
CA TYR A 36 -26.85 8.91 49.63
C TYR A 36 -26.31 7.48 49.48
N LEU A 37 -27.01 6.50 50.01
CA LEU A 37 -26.64 5.07 49.86
C LEU A 37 -26.80 4.58 48.43
N ILE A 38 -27.84 4.99 47.72
CA ILE A 38 -28.03 4.63 46.30
C ILE A 38 -26.99 5.30 45.41
N ASN A 39 -26.62 6.55 45.65
CA ASN A 39 -25.57 7.24 44.89
C ASN A 39 -24.18 6.70 45.24
N PHE A 40 -23.93 6.31 46.49
CA PHE A 40 -22.66 5.70 46.90
C PHE A 40 -22.51 4.29 46.33
N MET A 41 -23.58 3.51 46.24
CA MET A 41 -23.55 2.21 45.53
C MET A 41 -23.43 2.35 44.03
N LYS A 42 -24.12 3.30 43.41
CA LYS A 42 -23.98 3.59 41.98
C LYS A 42 -22.57 4.08 41.62
N SER A 43 -21.97 4.92 42.48
CA SER A 43 -20.58 5.38 42.28
C SER A 43 -19.55 4.26 42.39
N ARG A 44 -19.74 3.31 43.34
CA ARG A 44 -18.85 2.15 43.46
C ARG A 44 -19.01 1.14 42.31
N ILE A 45 -20.23 0.95 41.81
CA ILE A 45 -20.50 0.10 40.64
C ILE A 45 -19.91 0.76 39.40
N PHE A 46 -20.00 2.09 39.26
CA PHE A 46 -19.40 2.81 38.14
C PHE A 46 -17.86 2.78 38.17
N ILE A 47 -17.24 2.88 39.35
CA ILE A 47 -15.80 2.79 39.54
C ILE A 47 -15.31 1.35 39.29
N LEU A 48 -16.03 0.33 39.74
CA LEU A 48 -15.73 -1.08 39.46
C LEU A 48 -15.93 -1.43 37.97
N SER A 49 -16.96 -0.90 37.32
CA SER A 49 -17.15 -1.05 35.86
C SER A 49 -16.11 -0.30 35.06
N ALA A 50 -15.69 0.90 35.48
CA ALA A 50 -14.61 1.65 34.85
C ALA A 50 -13.24 0.99 35.05
N MET A 51 -12.98 0.37 36.21
CA MET A 51 -11.79 -0.41 36.46
C MET A 51 -11.77 -1.74 35.67
N MET A 52 -12.93 -2.33 35.39
CA MET A 52 -13.01 -3.53 34.54
C MET A 52 -12.85 -3.22 33.04
N LEU A 53 -13.14 -1.99 32.60
CA LEU A 53 -12.90 -1.57 31.21
C LEU A 53 -11.45 -1.14 30.92
N VAL A 54 -10.64 -0.86 31.94
CA VAL A 54 -9.23 -0.48 31.76
C VAL A 54 -8.29 -1.70 31.67
N GLY A 55 -8.82 -2.93 31.86
CA GLY A 55 -8.02 -4.16 31.97
C GLY A 55 -7.90 -5.01 30.71
N ILE A 56 -8.56 -4.67 29.59
CA ILE A 56 -8.41 -5.40 28.33
C ILE A 56 -7.80 -4.47 27.27
N SER A 57 -6.61 -3.96 27.55
CA SER A 57 -5.65 -3.78 26.47
C SER A 57 -5.25 -5.18 26.06
N THR A 58 -6.01 -5.81 25.17
CA THR A 58 -5.45 -6.84 24.33
C THR A 58 -4.27 -6.17 23.63
N ALA A 59 -3.08 -6.34 24.17
CA ALA A 59 -1.88 -6.12 23.40
C ALA A 59 -2.07 -7.03 22.17
N VAL A 60 -2.53 -6.46 21.07
CA VAL A 60 -2.44 -7.09 19.77
C VAL A 60 -0.94 -7.27 19.59
N SER A 61 -0.47 -8.47 19.97
CA SER A 61 0.91 -8.85 19.70
C SER A 61 1.05 -8.75 18.20
N ALA A 62 1.74 -7.73 17.73
CA ALA A 62 2.01 -7.61 16.32
C ALA A 62 3.04 -8.70 16.00
N ASP A 63 2.58 -9.74 15.33
CA ASP A 63 3.43 -10.79 14.80
C ASP A 63 4.49 -10.18 13.89
N VAL A 64 5.64 -10.84 13.79
CA VAL A 64 6.67 -10.44 12.83
C VAL A 64 6.06 -10.50 11.42
N ARG A 65 6.14 -9.39 10.68
CA ARG A 65 5.59 -9.24 9.32
C ARG A 65 6.66 -8.67 8.41
N PRO A 66 7.09 -9.41 7.37
CA PRO A 66 7.89 -8.82 6.30
C PRO A 66 7.05 -7.81 5.51
N ALA A 67 7.72 -6.87 4.84
CA ALA A 67 7.09 -6.01 3.86
C ALA A 67 6.46 -6.85 2.73
N PRO A 68 5.31 -6.47 2.15
CA PRO A 68 4.59 -7.28 1.15
C PRO A 68 5.40 -7.67 -0.09
N ILE A 69 6.46 -6.92 -0.41
CA ILE A 69 7.37 -7.29 -1.49
C ILE A 69 8.15 -8.59 -1.22
N PHE A 70 8.24 -9.01 0.06
CA PHE A 70 8.86 -10.27 0.46
C PHE A 70 7.77 -11.33 0.67
N GLY A 71 7.52 -12.10 -0.36
CA GLY A 71 6.50 -13.15 -0.38
C GLY A 71 6.93 -14.36 -1.19
N ASP A 72 6.06 -15.37 -1.23
CA ASP A 72 6.27 -16.56 -2.04
C ASP A 72 6.54 -16.20 -3.50
N ALA A 73 7.36 -16.98 -4.17
CA ALA A 73 7.76 -16.80 -5.55
C ALA A 73 8.60 -15.54 -5.85
N MET A 74 9.09 -14.80 -4.85
CA MET A 74 9.92 -13.61 -5.05
C MET A 74 11.28 -13.93 -5.67
N VAL A 75 11.88 -12.91 -6.31
CA VAL A 75 13.29 -12.92 -6.72
C VAL A 75 14.05 -11.88 -5.93
N LEU A 76 15.19 -12.27 -5.36
CA LEU A 76 16.13 -11.37 -4.68
C LEU A 76 17.33 -11.08 -5.59
N GLN A 77 17.87 -9.86 -5.49
CA GLN A 77 19.02 -9.45 -6.31
C GLN A 77 20.27 -10.27 -5.97
N ARG A 78 20.91 -10.84 -6.99
CA ARG A 78 22.21 -11.51 -6.89
C ARG A 78 23.37 -10.52 -6.77
N ASP A 79 24.51 -10.99 -6.33
CA ASP A 79 25.81 -10.28 -6.32
C ASP A 79 25.80 -8.93 -5.60
N ALA A 80 24.78 -8.68 -4.78
CA ALA A 80 24.60 -7.45 -4.01
C ALA A 80 24.10 -7.73 -2.60
N VAL A 81 24.35 -6.80 -1.68
CA VAL A 81 23.76 -6.82 -0.33
C VAL A 81 22.24 -6.59 -0.43
N VAL A 82 21.46 -7.55 0.03
CA VAL A 82 20.00 -7.48 0.01
C VAL A 82 19.48 -7.01 1.36
N LYS A 83 18.74 -5.90 1.38
CA LYS A 83 18.00 -5.47 2.56
C LYS A 83 16.65 -6.17 2.60
N VAL A 84 16.31 -6.74 3.76
CA VAL A 84 14.97 -7.29 4.05
C VAL A 84 14.42 -6.57 5.27
N TRP A 85 13.19 -6.08 5.18
CA TRP A 85 12.58 -5.27 6.23
C TRP A 85 11.11 -5.65 6.46
N GLY A 86 10.55 -5.08 7.52
CA GLY A 86 9.17 -5.27 7.88
C GLY A 86 8.82 -4.66 9.23
N THR A 87 7.75 -5.14 9.83
CA THR A 87 7.26 -4.67 11.12
C THR A 87 7.14 -5.82 12.13
N ALA A 88 7.21 -5.48 13.41
CA ALA A 88 6.99 -6.38 14.54
C ALA A 88 6.66 -5.57 15.79
N ASP A 89 6.43 -6.22 16.93
CA ASP A 89 6.31 -5.53 18.21
C ASP A 89 7.59 -4.74 18.54
N ARG A 90 7.41 -3.65 19.27
CA ARG A 90 8.53 -2.83 19.75
C ARG A 90 9.56 -3.70 20.49
N ASN A 91 10.83 -3.56 20.12
CA ASN A 91 11.96 -4.33 20.67
C ASN A 91 11.86 -5.86 20.45
N GLU A 92 10.99 -6.32 19.55
CA GLU A 92 10.90 -7.73 19.20
C GLU A 92 12.22 -8.18 18.56
N PRO A 93 12.84 -9.29 19.03
CA PRO A 93 13.97 -9.88 18.34
C PRO A 93 13.48 -10.56 17.07
N VAL A 94 14.11 -10.26 15.94
CA VAL A 94 13.81 -10.84 14.64
C VAL A 94 15.03 -11.60 14.16
N THR A 95 14.83 -12.85 13.77
CA THR A 95 15.84 -13.71 13.15
C THR A 95 15.37 -14.08 11.75
N LEU A 96 16.20 -13.81 10.75
CA LEU A 96 15.97 -14.22 9.38
C LEU A 96 17.00 -15.28 8.98
N SER A 97 16.54 -16.39 8.41
CA SER A 97 17.37 -17.45 7.86
C SER A 97 17.04 -17.66 6.39
N PHE A 98 18.05 -17.56 5.53
CA PHE A 98 17.92 -17.71 4.08
C PHE A 98 19.27 -18.14 3.47
N ASN A 99 19.23 -19.13 2.59
CA ASN A 99 20.38 -19.58 1.77
C ASN A 99 21.68 -19.70 2.58
N GLY A 100 21.64 -20.44 3.70
CA GLY A 100 22.80 -20.67 4.58
C GLY A 100 23.16 -19.49 5.50
N GLN A 101 22.55 -18.33 5.33
CA GLN A 101 22.77 -17.16 6.18
C GLN A 101 21.73 -17.11 7.30
N THR A 102 22.15 -16.68 8.50
CA THR A 102 21.24 -16.36 9.60
C THR A 102 21.63 -15.03 10.20
N VAL A 103 20.73 -14.05 10.06
CA VAL A 103 20.93 -12.69 10.53
C VAL A 103 19.91 -12.32 11.59
N ARG A 104 20.28 -11.45 12.52
CA ARG A 104 19.44 -11.05 13.65
C ARG A 104 19.38 -9.55 13.79
N THR A 105 18.22 -9.06 14.21
CA THR A 105 17.98 -7.65 14.52
C THR A 105 16.94 -7.52 15.63
N ARG A 106 16.60 -6.29 15.97
CA ARG A 106 15.46 -5.96 16.83
C ARG A 106 14.62 -4.89 16.17
N ALA A 107 13.32 -5.00 16.27
CA ALA A 107 12.41 -3.95 15.88
C ALA A 107 12.64 -2.68 16.71
N GLY A 108 12.60 -1.54 16.08
CA GLY A 108 12.74 -0.24 16.72
C GLY A 108 11.57 0.10 17.65
N LYS A 109 11.59 1.33 18.19
CA LYS A 109 10.47 1.86 18.98
C LYS A 109 9.21 2.06 18.13
N ASP A 110 9.38 2.24 16.84
CA ASP A 110 8.36 2.37 15.80
C ASP A 110 7.86 1.03 15.24
N GLY A 111 8.41 -0.08 15.76
CA GLY A 111 8.08 -1.43 15.30
C GLY A 111 8.75 -1.84 14.00
N LYS A 112 9.58 -1.01 13.37
CA LYS A 112 10.27 -1.35 12.11
C LYS A 112 11.53 -2.16 12.39
N TRP A 113 11.79 -3.15 11.54
CA TRP A 113 13.04 -3.91 11.53
C TRP A 113 13.62 -3.99 10.14
N CYS A 114 14.93 -4.12 10.06
CA CYS A 114 15.68 -4.34 8.83
C CYS A 114 16.89 -5.22 9.12
N VAL A 115 17.19 -6.12 8.19
CA VAL A 115 18.40 -6.92 8.15
C VAL A 115 19.06 -6.81 6.79
N LYS A 116 20.33 -7.18 6.70
CA LYS A 116 21.09 -7.25 5.46
C LYS A 116 21.56 -8.69 5.26
N LEU A 117 21.32 -9.24 4.10
CA LEU A 117 21.90 -10.47 3.61
C LEU A 117 23.14 -10.13 2.79
N GLU A 118 24.21 -10.89 2.97
CA GLU A 118 25.41 -10.78 2.16
C GLU A 118 25.13 -11.17 0.70
N PRO A 119 25.95 -10.72 -0.24
CA PRO A 119 25.81 -11.07 -1.65
C PRO A 119 25.69 -12.58 -1.88
N MET A 120 24.79 -12.96 -2.77
CA MET A 120 24.49 -14.36 -3.12
C MET A 120 24.61 -14.57 -4.61
N GLN A 121 25.01 -15.77 -4.99
CA GLN A 121 25.00 -16.20 -6.40
C GLN A 121 23.57 -16.54 -6.84
N ALA A 122 23.30 -16.43 -8.13
CA ALA A 122 22.03 -16.80 -8.74
C ALA A 122 21.70 -18.27 -8.44
N GLY A 123 20.44 -18.56 -8.16
CA GLY A 123 19.97 -19.92 -7.90
C GLY A 123 18.61 -19.96 -7.24
N GLY A 124 18.26 -21.11 -6.72
CA GLY A 124 16.97 -21.42 -6.09
C GLY A 124 16.27 -22.59 -6.78
N PRO A 125 15.02 -22.92 -6.37
CA PRO A 125 14.27 -22.21 -5.33
C PRO A 125 14.75 -22.50 -3.91
N TYR A 126 14.68 -21.51 -3.05
CA TYR A 126 15.02 -21.57 -1.64
C TYR A 126 13.80 -21.26 -0.77
N ALA A 127 13.91 -21.55 0.53
CA ALA A 127 12.96 -21.09 1.55
C ALA A 127 13.61 -20.05 2.44
N MET A 128 12.86 -18.99 2.78
CA MET A 128 13.23 -17.98 3.76
C MET A 128 12.36 -18.16 5.00
N THR A 129 12.97 -18.07 6.18
CA THR A 129 12.25 -18.06 7.44
C THR A 129 12.53 -16.78 8.19
N ILE A 130 11.47 -16.09 8.64
CA ILE A 130 11.55 -14.90 9.48
C ILE A 130 10.84 -15.22 10.79
N ALA A 131 11.55 -15.20 11.90
CA ALA A 131 11.04 -15.60 13.20
C ALA A 131 11.16 -14.47 14.22
N GLY A 132 10.06 -14.16 14.90
CA GLY A 132 9.99 -13.44 16.16
C GLY A 132 9.98 -14.41 17.34
N ARG A 133 9.64 -13.92 18.53
CA ARG A 133 9.52 -14.78 19.74
C ARG A 133 8.34 -15.73 19.66
N LYS A 134 7.22 -15.28 19.12
CA LYS A 134 5.93 -15.98 19.12
C LYS A 134 5.45 -16.37 17.75
N SER A 135 5.92 -15.71 16.71
CA SER A 135 5.47 -15.91 15.33
C SER A 135 6.63 -16.24 14.40
N ARG A 136 6.29 -16.93 13.33
CA ARG A 136 7.21 -17.31 12.26
C ARG A 136 6.49 -17.17 10.93
N VAL A 137 7.17 -16.56 9.97
CA VAL A 137 6.75 -16.49 8.57
C VAL A 137 7.73 -17.34 7.77
N ASN A 138 7.19 -18.24 6.96
CA ASN A 138 7.94 -18.99 5.98
C ASN A 138 7.54 -18.48 4.60
N ILE A 139 8.53 -18.14 3.79
CA ILE A 139 8.38 -17.69 2.40
C ILE A 139 9.05 -18.76 1.54
N ASN A 140 8.31 -19.30 0.59
CA ASN A 140 8.74 -20.42 -0.22
C ASN A 140 9.01 -19.98 -1.65
N ASP A 141 9.68 -20.86 -2.41
CA ASP A 141 9.96 -20.67 -3.84
C ASP A 141 10.70 -19.35 -4.12
N VAL A 142 11.67 -18.99 -3.26
CA VAL A 142 12.49 -17.78 -3.40
C VAL A 142 13.62 -18.04 -4.37
N LEU A 143 13.76 -17.22 -5.37
CA LEU A 143 14.87 -17.24 -6.32
C LEU A 143 15.87 -16.11 -6.02
N VAL A 144 17.11 -16.31 -6.41
CA VAL A 144 18.17 -15.29 -6.44
C VAL A 144 18.56 -15.06 -7.88
N GLY A 145 18.48 -13.84 -8.37
CA GLY A 145 18.74 -13.52 -9.79
C GLY A 145 18.85 -12.03 -10.05
N GLU A 146 18.51 -11.59 -11.23
CA GLU A 146 18.42 -10.18 -11.58
C GLU A 146 17.04 -9.62 -11.21
N VAL A 147 17.01 -8.44 -10.59
CA VAL A 147 15.75 -7.75 -10.26
C VAL A 147 15.71 -6.38 -10.93
N TRP A 148 14.66 -6.14 -11.70
CA TRP A 148 14.48 -4.92 -12.50
C TRP A 148 13.19 -4.21 -12.13
N LEU A 149 13.29 -2.89 -11.90
CA LEU A 149 12.13 -2.03 -11.71
C LEU A 149 11.65 -1.54 -13.09
N CYS A 150 10.41 -1.91 -13.42
CA CYS A 150 9.70 -1.50 -14.62
C CYS A 150 8.67 -0.44 -14.24
N SER A 151 9.01 0.84 -14.40
CA SER A 151 8.23 1.97 -13.94
C SER A 151 7.92 2.95 -15.06
N GLY A 152 6.92 3.79 -14.89
CA GLY A 152 6.48 4.80 -15.82
C GLY A 152 4.97 4.86 -16.02
N GLN A 153 4.54 5.25 -17.22
CA GLN A 153 3.12 5.38 -17.52
C GLN A 153 2.62 4.34 -18.54
N SER A 154 1.69 4.71 -19.42
CA SER A 154 0.93 3.82 -20.31
C SER A 154 1.76 2.82 -21.08
N ASN A 155 2.90 3.20 -21.67
CA ASN A 155 3.73 2.26 -22.40
C ASN A 155 4.33 1.15 -21.53
N MET A 156 4.66 1.47 -20.26
CA MET A 156 5.11 0.46 -19.32
C MET A 156 3.93 -0.33 -18.72
N GLU A 157 2.75 0.26 -18.62
CA GLU A 157 1.53 -0.40 -18.15
C GLU A 157 0.94 -1.36 -19.19
N PHE A 158 1.22 -1.15 -20.46
CA PHE A 158 0.75 -1.96 -21.59
C PHE A 158 1.06 -3.44 -21.37
N ARG A 159 0.05 -4.29 -21.44
CA ARG A 159 0.12 -5.69 -21.03
C ARG A 159 0.39 -6.61 -22.22
N VAL A 160 0.91 -7.80 -21.94
CA VAL A 160 1.16 -8.82 -22.97
C VAL A 160 -0.12 -9.16 -23.73
N ARG A 161 -1.30 -9.21 -23.04
CA ARG A 161 -2.60 -9.47 -23.70
C ARG A 161 -3.02 -8.41 -24.72
N GLU A 162 -2.43 -7.23 -24.66
CA GLU A 162 -2.70 -6.09 -25.53
C GLU A 162 -1.67 -5.98 -26.66
N ALA A 163 -0.61 -6.78 -26.60
CA ALA A 163 0.47 -6.77 -27.57
C ALA A 163 0.10 -7.48 -28.87
N ASN A 164 0.85 -7.21 -29.93
CA ASN A 164 0.74 -7.95 -31.16
C ASN A 164 1.03 -9.47 -30.92
N ASN A 165 0.27 -10.35 -31.56
CA ASN A 165 0.36 -11.81 -31.38
C ASN A 165 0.17 -12.28 -29.93
N ALA A 166 -0.61 -11.56 -29.10
CA ALA A 166 -0.79 -11.85 -27.69
C ALA A 166 -1.17 -13.30 -27.41
N ALA A 167 -2.09 -13.88 -28.20
CA ALA A 167 -2.52 -15.26 -28.00
C ALA A 167 -1.37 -16.26 -28.17
N GLY A 168 -0.50 -16.07 -29.17
CA GLY A 168 0.68 -16.90 -29.38
C GLY A 168 1.72 -16.73 -28.26
N GLU A 169 1.97 -15.50 -27.82
CA GLU A 169 2.90 -15.21 -26.74
C GLU A 169 2.44 -15.79 -25.39
N ILE A 170 1.14 -15.67 -25.09
CA ILE A 170 0.55 -16.23 -23.86
C ILE A 170 0.61 -17.76 -23.90
N ALA A 171 0.21 -18.39 -25.01
CA ALA A 171 0.23 -19.84 -25.13
C ALA A 171 1.64 -20.45 -25.03
N ALA A 172 2.66 -19.70 -25.47
CA ALA A 172 4.07 -20.14 -25.44
C ALA A 172 4.76 -19.82 -24.11
N ALA A 173 4.15 -19.08 -23.20
CA ALA A 173 4.78 -18.64 -21.95
C ALA A 173 4.91 -19.78 -20.95
N ASP A 174 6.13 -20.31 -20.81
CA ASP A 174 6.55 -21.28 -19.80
C ASP A 174 7.94 -20.90 -19.32
N TYR A 175 8.00 -19.86 -18.50
CA TYR A 175 9.27 -19.32 -17.98
C TYR A 175 9.24 -19.24 -16.44
N PRO A 176 9.31 -20.39 -15.73
CA PRO A 176 9.17 -20.41 -14.28
C PRO A 176 10.31 -19.68 -13.53
N MET A 177 11.37 -19.30 -14.21
CA MET A 177 12.45 -18.48 -13.68
C MET A 177 12.22 -16.97 -13.87
N ILE A 178 11.17 -16.57 -14.58
CA ILE A 178 10.73 -15.18 -14.69
C ILE A 178 9.57 -14.98 -13.72
N ARG A 179 9.65 -13.95 -12.89
CA ARG A 179 8.65 -13.59 -11.88
C ARG A 179 8.30 -12.12 -11.99
N CYS A 180 7.05 -11.78 -11.76
CA CYS A 180 6.59 -10.41 -11.79
C CYS A 180 5.89 -10.06 -10.47
N PHE A 181 6.31 -8.97 -9.81
CA PHE A 181 5.60 -8.34 -8.71
C PHE A 181 4.88 -7.13 -9.26
N THR A 182 3.54 -7.17 -9.29
CA THR A 182 2.76 -6.02 -9.74
C THR A 182 2.34 -5.19 -8.54
N VAL A 183 2.86 -3.96 -8.48
CA VAL A 183 2.53 -2.99 -7.43
C VAL A 183 1.09 -2.49 -7.63
N GLN A 184 0.28 -2.57 -6.59
CA GLN A 184 -1.05 -1.98 -6.59
C GLN A 184 -0.97 -0.46 -6.67
N LYS A 185 -1.75 0.13 -7.55
CA LYS A 185 -1.81 1.59 -7.72
C LYS A 185 -2.24 2.26 -6.44
N SER A 186 -1.43 3.20 -5.98
CA SER A 186 -1.67 3.98 -4.77
C SER A 186 -1.06 5.37 -4.93
N MET A 187 -1.71 6.38 -4.38
CA MET A 187 -1.22 7.75 -4.32
C MET A 187 -0.91 8.11 -2.88
N SER A 188 0.18 8.86 -2.68
CA SER A 188 0.53 9.39 -1.37
C SER A 188 1.26 10.71 -1.53
N PRO A 189 0.92 11.75 -0.72
CA PRO A 189 1.62 13.02 -0.71
C PRO A 189 3.00 12.95 -0.02
N VAL A 190 3.32 11.82 0.58
CA VAL A 190 4.58 11.57 1.28
C VAL A 190 5.12 10.19 0.89
N PRO A 191 6.46 9.99 0.93
CA PRO A 191 7.03 8.67 0.73
C PRO A 191 6.45 7.64 1.71
N LEU A 192 6.06 6.48 1.20
CA LEU A 192 5.62 5.34 2.00
C LEU A 192 6.78 4.37 2.21
N ASP A 193 6.76 3.67 3.33
CA ASP A 193 7.77 2.65 3.64
C ASP A 193 7.50 1.31 2.94
N ASP A 194 6.31 1.17 2.33
CA ASP A 194 5.83 -0.10 1.82
C ASP A 194 4.89 0.07 0.63
N CYS A 195 4.70 -1.01 -0.12
CA CYS A 195 3.76 -1.10 -1.23
C CYS A 195 3.01 -2.42 -1.14
N PHE A 196 1.83 -2.49 -1.76
CA PHE A 196 1.05 -3.72 -1.87
C PHE A 196 1.20 -4.33 -3.25
N GLY A 197 1.13 -5.65 -3.33
CA GLY A 197 1.26 -6.41 -4.56
C GLY A 197 1.47 -7.88 -4.28
N SER A 198 1.71 -8.65 -5.32
CA SER A 198 2.03 -10.08 -5.23
C SER A 198 3.00 -10.48 -6.33
N TRP A 199 3.85 -11.46 -6.02
CA TRP A 199 4.68 -12.12 -7.01
C TRP A 199 3.87 -13.19 -7.76
N GLU A 200 4.07 -13.23 -9.06
CA GLU A 200 3.48 -14.23 -9.94
C GLU A 200 4.55 -14.89 -10.79
N VAL A 201 4.44 -16.20 -10.94
CA VAL A 201 5.29 -17.00 -11.82
C VAL A 201 4.85 -16.78 -13.26
N CYS A 202 5.78 -16.55 -14.18
CA CYS A 202 5.48 -16.44 -15.59
C CYS A 202 5.01 -17.79 -16.16
N SER A 203 3.77 -17.83 -16.57
CA SER A 203 3.10 -18.98 -17.19
C SER A 203 2.04 -18.50 -18.18
N SER A 204 1.48 -19.40 -18.96
CA SER A 204 0.35 -19.07 -19.84
C SER A 204 -0.89 -18.55 -19.09
N ALA A 205 -1.02 -18.85 -17.79
CA ALA A 205 -2.12 -18.37 -16.97
C ALA A 205 -1.92 -16.93 -16.44
N THR A 206 -0.68 -16.46 -16.30
CA THR A 206 -0.36 -15.21 -15.61
C THR A 206 0.23 -14.15 -16.52
N VAL A 207 1.03 -14.53 -17.52
CA VAL A 207 1.80 -13.62 -18.36
C VAL A 207 0.95 -12.59 -19.09
N GLY A 208 -0.31 -12.90 -19.39
CA GLY A 208 -1.22 -11.97 -20.05
C GLY A 208 -1.38 -10.64 -19.31
N ASP A 209 -1.20 -10.63 -17.97
CA ASP A 209 -1.30 -9.44 -17.12
C ASP A 209 0.05 -8.77 -16.84
N PHE A 210 1.15 -9.38 -17.26
CA PHE A 210 2.48 -8.75 -17.09
C PHE A 210 2.63 -7.56 -18.04
N THR A 211 3.43 -6.57 -17.60
CA THR A 211 3.90 -5.52 -18.51
C THR A 211 4.59 -6.13 -19.72
N ALA A 212 4.14 -5.81 -20.93
CA ALA A 212 4.73 -6.38 -22.16
C ALA A 212 6.20 -5.99 -22.30
N VAL A 213 6.52 -4.72 -22.05
CA VAL A 213 7.92 -4.23 -22.10
C VAL A 213 8.79 -5.00 -21.10
N GLY A 214 8.31 -5.12 -19.84
CA GLY A 214 9.04 -5.86 -18.81
C GLY A 214 9.17 -7.35 -19.12
N TYR A 215 8.13 -7.99 -19.62
CA TYR A 215 8.15 -9.41 -19.98
C TYR A 215 9.13 -9.72 -21.12
N PHE A 216 9.04 -8.99 -22.24
CA PHE A 216 9.93 -9.24 -23.37
C PHE A 216 11.39 -8.94 -23.01
N PHE A 217 11.64 -7.89 -22.24
CA PHE A 217 12.97 -7.59 -21.70
C PHE A 217 13.47 -8.72 -20.78
N ALA A 218 12.66 -9.17 -19.83
CA ALA A 218 13.04 -10.25 -18.91
C ALA A 218 13.30 -11.57 -19.63
N ARG A 219 12.51 -11.89 -20.67
CA ARG A 219 12.68 -13.08 -21.48
C ARG A 219 14.01 -13.07 -22.21
N GLU A 220 14.38 -11.93 -22.78
CA GLU A 220 15.69 -11.78 -23.45
C GLU A 220 16.84 -11.92 -22.45
N LEU A 221 16.76 -11.25 -21.31
CA LEU A 221 17.77 -11.41 -20.26
C LEU A 221 17.88 -12.85 -19.78
N TRP A 222 16.78 -13.55 -19.58
CA TRP A 222 16.81 -14.96 -19.19
C TRP A 222 17.45 -15.82 -20.28
N ASN A 223 17.17 -15.55 -21.56
CA ASN A 223 17.77 -16.26 -22.68
C ASN A 223 19.29 -16.09 -22.72
N GLU A 224 19.78 -14.90 -22.43
CA GLU A 224 21.22 -14.58 -22.47
C GLU A 224 21.93 -15.03 -21.17
N LEU A 225 21.39 -14.70 -20.02
CA LEU A 225 22.07 -14.86 -18.73
C LEU A 225 21.82 -16.23 -18.09
N LYS A 226 20.72 -16.90 -18.41
CA LYS A 226 20.27 -18.18 -17.80
C LYS A 226 20.18 -18.13 -16.27
N VAL A 227 19.82 -16.97 -15.72
CA VAL A 227 19.59 -16.74 -14.29
C VAL A 227 18.14 -16.33 -14.05
N PRO A 228 17.59 -16.50 -12.84
CA PRO A 228 16.25 -16.01 -12.51
C PRO A 228 16.13 -14.50 -12.76
N ILE A 229 14.96 -14.07 -13.24
CA ILE A 229 14.65 -12.65 -13.48
C ILE A 229 13.40 -12.25 -12.72
N GLY A 230 13.52 -11.24 -11.88
CA GLY A 230 12.40 -10.61 -11.17
C GLY A 230 12.07 -9.26 -11.80
N ILE A 231 10.81 -9.03 -12.10
CA ILE A 231 10.25 -7.76 -12.54
C ILE A 231 9.46 -7.16 -11.38
N ILE A 232 9.77 -5.94 -10.99
CA ILE A 232 8.92 -5.14 -10.12
C ILE A 232 8.21 -4.14 -11.02
N HIS A 233 6.93 -4.39 -11.30
CA HIS A 233 6.12 -3.57 -12.19
C HIS A 233 5.38 -2.51 -11.39
N SER A 234 5.74 -1.23 -11.58
CA SER A 234 5.11 -0.08 -10.96
C SER A 234 4.88 0.99 -12.02
N SER A 235 3.70 1.00 -12.62
CA SER A 235 3.34 1.95 -13.67
C SER A 235 1.90 2.44 -13.52
N TRP A 236 1.63 3.64 -14.05
CA TRP A 236 0.29 4.20 -14.09
C TRP A 236 0.11 5.09 -15.32
N GLY A 237 -0.70 4.63 -16.26
CA GLY A 237 -1.01 5.36 -17.49
C GLY A 237 -1.67 6.70 -17.23
N GLY A 238 -1.30 7.71 -18.01
CA GLY A 238 -1.82 9.06 -17.88
C GLY A 238 -1.15 9.91 -16.79
N THR A 239 -0.07 9.42 -16.17
CA THR A 239 0.67 10.21 -15.17
C THR A 239 1.79 11.02 -15.84
N ASP A 240 2.05 12.20 -15.31
CA ASP A 240 3.19 13.04 -15.70
C ASP A 240 4.48 12.54 -15.04
N ILE A 241 5.64 12.90 -15.60
CA ILE A 241 6.95 12.46 -15.10
C ILE A 241 7.23 12.93 -13.68
N GLU A 242 6.67 14.05 -13.29
CA GLU A 242 6.80 14.64 -11.96
C GLU A 242 6.22 13.73 -10.88
N THR A 243 5.17 12.97 -11.19
CA THR A 243 4.58 11.97 -10.29
C THR A 243 5.59 10.88 -9.88
N TRP A 244 6.60 10.64 -10.73
CA TRP A 244 7.66 9.64 -10.52
C TRP A 244 8.96 10.25 -10.00
N THR A 245 8.96 11.56 -9.75
CA THR A 245 10.12 12.30 -9.24
C THR A 245 9.94 12.57 -7.76
N SER A 246 10.98 12.31 -6.94
CA SER A 246 10.90 12.62 -5.51
C SER A 246 10.74 14.13 -5.28
N ALA A 247 10.01 14.52 -4.22
CA ALA A 247 9.83 15.93 -3.86
C ALA A 247 11.17 16.67 -3.71
N ASP A 248 12.14 16.06 -3.04
CA ASP A 248 13.48 16.65 -2.85
C ASP A 248 14.19 16.92 -4.19
N SER A 249 14.05 15.99 -5.16
CA SER A 249 14.63 16.15 -6.50
C SER A 249 13.87 17.21 -7.31
N TYR A 250 12.55 17.25 -7.16
CA TYR A 250 11.71 18.24 -7.83
C TYR A 250 11.99 19.65 -7.30
N ASP A 251 12.12 19.81 -6.01
CA ASP A 251 12.42 21.11 -5.36
C ASP A 251 13.82 21.61 -5.72
N ALA A 252 14.73 20.72 -6.10
CA ALA A 252 16.06 21.10 -6.56
C ALA A 252 16.10 21.63 -8.03
N LEU A 253 15.00 21.48 -8.80
CA LEU A 253 14.93 22.01 -10.15
C LEU A 253 14.88 23.54 -10.15
N PRO A 254 15.43 24.20 -11.20
CA PRO A 254 15.25 25.63 -11.40
C PRO A 254 13.78 26.04 -11.44
N GLU A 255 13.45 27.19 -10.84
CA GLU A 255 12.06 27.66 -10.70
C GLU A 255 11.33 27.75 -12.06
N ASN A 256 12.02 28.15 -13.13
CA ASN A 256 11.47 28.24 -14.48
C ASN A 256 11.19 26.86 -15.12
N VAL A 257 11.64 25.78 -14.53
CA VAL A 257 11.40 24.38 -14.99
C VAL A 257 10.30 23.71 -14.16
N ARG A 258 10.15 24.13 -12.91
CA ARG A 258 9.11 23.60 -12.03
C ARG A 258 7.74 24.07 -12.50
N ARG A 259 6.84 23.11 -12.74
CA ARG A 259 5.42 23.43 -12.88
C ARG A 259 4.82 23.62 -11.48
N ASP A 260 3.91 24.57 -11.36
CA ASP A 260 3.11 24.67 -10.14
C ASP A 260 1.98 23.62 -10.23
N TYR A 261 2.21 22.49 -9.59
CA TYR A 261 1.20 21.43 -9.51
C TYR A 261 0.16 21.66 -8.40
N GLY A 262 0.15 22.85 -7.84
CA GLY A 262 -0.75 23.15 -6.74
C GLY A 262 -0.40 22.34 -5.48
N ASN A 263 -1.36 22.20 -4.60
CA ASN A 263 -1.20 21.40 -3.40
C ASN A 263 -1.60 19.96 -3.69
N ALA A 264 -0.61 19.06 -3.86
CA ALA A 264 -0.85 17.64 -4.15
C ALA A 264 -1.78 16.96 -3.12
N ALA A 265 -1.82 17.44 -1.88
CA ALA A 265 -2.74 16.96 -0.86
C ALA A 265 -4.19 17.35 -1.19
N VAL A 266 -4.41 18.56 -1.72
CA VAL A 266 -5.74 19.03 -2.15
C VAL A 266 -6.21 18.26 -3.38
N GLU A 267 -5.31 18.00 -4.32
CA GLU A 267 -5.66 17.19 -5.51
C GLU A 267 -6.00 15.75 -5.13
N LEU A 268 -5.24 15.16 -4.21
CA LEU A 268 -5.53 13.82 -3.71
C LEU A 268 -6.89 13.78 -2.99
N GLU A 269 -7.19 14.79 -2.16
CA GLU A 269 -8.50 14.91 -1.50
C GLU A 269 -9.62 15.05 -2.52
N LEU A 270 -9.45 15.89 -3.55
CA LEU A 270 -10.41 16.02 -4.64
C LEU A 270 -10.62 14.71 -5.41
N MET A 271 -9.53 14.00 -5.75
CA MET A 271 -9.60 12.72 -6.48
C MET A 271 -10.27 11.61 -5.68
N THR A 272 -10.13 11.62 -4.37
CA THR A 272 -10.70 10.62 -3.45
C THR A 272 -12.02 11.05 -2.83
N SER A 273 -12.53 12.23 -3.20
CA SER A 273 -13.80 12.74 -2.67
C SER A 273 -14.97 11.81 -3.01
N PRO A 274 -15.98 11.69 -2.11
CA PRO A 274 -17.15 10.85 -2.33
C PRO A 274 -17.88 11.18 -3.64
N GLU A 275 -17.92 12.46 -4.02
CA GLU A 275 -18.54 12.94 -5.25
C GLU A 275 -17.81 12.43 -6.50
N ARG A 276 -16.48 12.48 -6.49
CA ARG A 276 -15.67 11.99 -7.61
C ARG A 276 -15.72 10.46 -7.74
N VAL A 277 -15.69 9.77 -6.62
CA VAL A 277 -15.86 8.30 -6.58
C VAL A 277 -17.24 7.92 -7.12
N ALA A 278 -18.30 8.62 -6.73
CA ALA A 278 -19.65 8.39 -7.24
C ALA A 278 -19.76 8.71 -8.74
N MET A 279 -19.14 9.81 -9.20
CA MET A 279 -19.09 10.18 -10.61
C MET A 279 -18.38 9.12 -11.45
N LYS A 280 -17.21 8.65 -10.97
CA LYS A 280 -16.48 7.57 -11.66
C LYS A 280 -17.30 6.29 -11.75
N LYS A 281 -17.95 5.88 -10.67
CA LYS A 281 -18.82 4.70 -10.66
C LYS A 281 -19.98 4.83 -11.65
N LYS A 282 -20.59 6.03 -11.74
CA LYS A 282 -21.62 6.30 -12.73
C LYS A 282 -21.07 6.20 -14.15
N TYR A 283 -19.93 6.85 -14.40
CA TYR A 283 -19.26 6.79 -15.71
C TYR A 283 -18.94 5.34 -16.13
N ASP A 284 -18.37 4.54 -15.23
CA ASP A 284 -18.03 3.14 -15.49
C ASP A 284 -19.32 2.32 -15.83
N ALA A 285 -20.43 2.60 -15.15
CA ALA A 285 -21.71 1.95 -15.41
C ALA A 285 -22.32 2.38 -16.74
N ASP A 286 -22.31 3.68 -17.05
CA ASP A 286 -22.79 4.25 -18.31
C ASP A 286 -21.98 3.67 -19.49
N PHE A 287 -20.64 3.62 -19.35
CA PHE A 287 -19.74 3.04 -20.34
C PHE A 287 -20.00 1.54 -20.55
N ALA A 288 -20.15 0.77 -19.47
CA ALA A 288 -20.43 -0.67 -19.57
C ALA A 288 -21.80 -0.97 -20.22
N SER A 289 -22.75 -0.03 -20.18
CA SER A 289 -24.07 -0.16 -20.78
C SER A 289 -24.18 0.48 -22.18
N ASP A 290 -23.07 1.02 -22.72
CA ASP A 290 -23.06 1.63 -24.05
C ASP A 290 -23.40 0.59 -25.13
N PRO A 291 -24.49 0.77 -25.89
CA PRO A 291 -24.89 -0.13 -26.97
C PRO A 291 -23.79 -0.31 -28.02
N ALA A 292 -23.00 0.73 -28.28
CA ALA A 292 -21.93 0.70 -29.28
C ALA A 292 -20.83 -0.30 -28.92
N LEU A 293 -20.58 -0.55 -27.62
CA LEU A 293 -19.65 -1.57 -27.16
C LEU A 293 -20.24 -2.98 -27.42
N ALA A 294 -21.53 -3.18 -27.14
CA ALA A 294 -22.22 -4.45 -27.40
C ALA A 294 -22.26 -4.78 -28.89
N GLU A 295 -22.45 -3.79 -29.73
CA GLU A 295 -22.48 -3.89 -31.19
C GLU A 295 -21.07 -4.00 -31.81
N ARG A 296 -20.00 -3.85 -31.02
CA ARG A 296 -18.60 -3.92 -31.49
C ARG A 296 -18.36 -2.98 -32.69
N TRP A 297 -18.84 -1.73 -32.56
CA TRP A 297 -18.74 -0.70 -33.63
C TRP A 297 -17.32 -0.50 -34.15
N TYR A 298 -16.31 -0.72 -33.33
CA TYR A 298 -14.89 -0.66 -33.70
C TYR A 298 -14.45 -1.79 -34.64
N GLU A 299 -15.19 -2.90 -34.70
CA GLU A 299 -14.98 -3.97 -35.67
C GLU A 299 -15.90 -3.83 -36.90
N ASN A 300 -17.08 -3.29 -36.69
CA ASN A 300 -18.10 -3.06 -37.72
C ASN A 300 -18.57 -1.61 -37.68
N PRO A 301 -17.76 -0.66 -38.18
CA PRO A 301 -18.02 0.77 -38.02
C PRO A 301 -19.28 1.26 -38.79
N GLY A 302 -20.03 0.37 -39.42
CA GLY A 302 -21.20 0.73 -40.23
C GLY A 302 -20.81 1.43 -41.55
N ASP A 303 -21.80 2.06 -42.17
CA ASP A 303 -21.58 2.83 -43.40
C ASP A 303 -20.99 4.22 -43.03
N PRO A 304 -19.72 4.53 -43.43
CA PRO A 304 -19.12 5.83 -43.15
C PRO A 304 -19.89 7.04 -43.73
N SER A 305 -20.75 6.79 -44.74
CA SER A 305 -21.58 7.86 -45.34
C SER A 305 -22.64 8.39 -44.38
N THR A 306 -22.94 7.64 -43.29
CA THR A 306 -23.91 8.07 -42.26
C THR A 306 -23.25 8.87 -41.12
N TRP A 307 -21.93 8.97 -41.12
CA TRP A 307 -21.21 9.69 -40.07
C TRP A 307 -21.34 11.21 -40.25
N GLN A 308 -21.66 11.91 -39.18
CA GLN A 308 -21.71 13.34 -39.18
C GLN A 308 -20.34 13.93 -38.83
N MET A 309 -19.89 14.87 -39.62
CA MET A 309 -18.70 15.66 -39.28
C MET A 309 -19.02 16.56 -38.09
N MET A 310 -18.33 16.36 -36.97
CA MET A 310 -18.37 17.26 -35.83
C MET A 310 -17.20 18.22 -35.89
N SER A 311 -17.47 19.53 -35.81
CA SER A 311 -16.41 20.49 -35.53
C SER A 311 -15.99 20.35 -34.08
N LEU A 312 -14.73 20.07 -33.84
CA LEU A 312 -14.16 20.13 -32.50
C LEU A 312 -13.97 21.60 -32.11
N PRO A 313 -14.23 21.97 -30.83
CA PRO A 313 -14.05 23.33 -30.34
C PRO A 313 -12.58 23.79 -30.38
#